data_a764ba7091b8991cccbc3ff1019d8d33
#
_entry.id   a764ba7091b8991cccbc3ff1019d8d33
#
_cell.length_a   1.000
_cell.length_b   1.000
_cell.length_c   1.000
_cell.angle_alpha   90.00
_cell.angle_beta   90.00
_cell.angle_gamma   90.00
#
_symmetry.space_group_name_H-M   'P 1'
#
loop_
_entity.id
_entity.type
_entity.pdbx_description
1 polymer ?
#
loop_
_entity_poly.entity_id
_entity_poly.type
_entity_poly.pdbx_seq_one_letter_code
_entity_poly.pdbx_strand_id
1 'polypeptide(L)'
;MTTAARTPQQDRSRATRRRLLEAAVECLAELGWNGSTVTVVAERAGVTRGAAQHHFPTREDLFTAAVEHVTAERLAAVRADTEELPPAGPARTEAVVDLIVRLYTGPLFRAALHLWVAAATEQQLRERIVALENRVGRESHRAALEFLGVDESAQGVRESVQATLDLARGLGLANLLTDDAARRARVVRQWARMLQTALDEASADDAPE
;
A
#
# COMPACT_ATOMS: atom_id res chain seq x y z
N MET A 1 1.06 -23.41 26.95
CA MET A 1 0.70 -22.08 26.44
C MET A 1 -0.82 -21.99 26.32
N THR A 2 -1.49 -21.28 27.23
CA THR A 2 -2.95 -21.23 27.33
C THR A 2 -3.46 -20.18 26.34
N THR A 3 -4.07 -20.62 25.25
CA THR A 3 -4.78 -19.73 24.31
C THR A 3 -6.04 -19.23 25.00
N ALA A 4 -6.07 -17.98 25.43
CA ALA A 4 -7.24 -17.36 26.03
C ALA A 4 -8.41 -17.42 25.03
N ALA A 5 -9.50 -18.08 25.42
CA ALA A 5 -10.73 -18.19 24.63
C ALA A 5 -11.29 -16.77 24.38
N ARG A 6 -11.39 -16.37 23.10
CA ARG A 6 -11.94 -15.09 22.66
C ARG A 6 -13.42 -15.01 23.04
N THR A 7 -13.86 -13.91 23.64
CA THR A 7 -15.27 -13.71 23.97
C THR A 7 -16.04 -13.27 22.70
N PRO A 8 -17.30 -13.71 22.49
CA PRO A 8 -18.11 -13.32 21.33
C PRO A 8 -18.25 -11.80 21.15
N GLN A 9 -18.13 -11.02 22.20
CA GLN A 9 -18.16 -9.55 22.16
C GLN A 9 -16.90 -8.96 21.51
N GLN A 10 -15.71 -9.54 21.77
CA GLN A 10 -14.45 -9.10 21.15
C GLN A 10 -14.45 -9.40 19.65
N ASP A 11 -14.99 -10.53 19.23
CA ASP A 11 -15.06 -10.88 17.81
C ASP A 11 -16.02 -9.98 17.05
N ARG A 12 -17.17 -9.62 17.64
CA ARG A 12 -18.11 -8.63 17.07
C ARG A 12 -17.48 -7.25 16.96
N SER A 13 -16.74 -6.80 17.97
CA SER A 13 -16.03 -5.52 17.97
C SER A 13 -14.98 -5.47 16.86
N ARG A 14 -14.17 -6.53 16.69
CA ARG A 14 -13.18 -6.64 15.61
C ARG A 14 -13.83 -6.64 14.23
N ALA A 15 -14.90 -7.40 14.03
CA ALA A 15 -15.65 -7.43 12.78
C ALA A 15 -16.23 -6.06 12.42
N THR A 16 -16.76 -5.33 13.41
CA THR A 16 -17.27 -3.96 13.23
C THR A 16 -16.13 -3.01 12.84
N ARG A 17 -14.99 -3.09 13.53
CA ARG A 17 -13.82 -2.27 13.22
C ARG A 17 -13.31 -2.51 11.80
N ARG A 18 -13.21 -3.77 11.36
CA ARG A 18 -12.78 -4.11 10.01
C ARG A 18 -13.72 -3.54 8.95
N ARG A 19 -15.05 -3.72 9.08
CA ARG A 19 -16.03 -3.14 8.14
C ARG A 19 -15.93 -1.62 8.05
N LEU A 20 -15.66 -0.93 9.16
CA LEU A 20 -15.44 0.52 9.16
C LEU A 20 -14.19 0.91 8.37
N LEU A 21 -13.10 0.16 8.51
CA LEU A 21 -11.83 0.45 7.80
C LEU A 21 -11.96 0.20 6.29
N GLU A 22 -12.59 -0.90 5.88
CA GLU A 22 -12.88 -1.21 4.48
C GLU A 22 -13.78 -0.13 3.86
N ALA A 23 -14.91 0.18 4.50
CA ALA A 23 -15.84 1.22 4.06
C ALA A 23 -15.19 2.61 3.99
N ALA A 24 -14.26 2.92 4.89
CA ALA A 24 -13.54 4.19 4.89
C ALA A 24 -12.66 4.34 3.65
N VAL A 25 -11.93 3.29 3.25
CA VAL A 25 -11.11 3.32 2.01
C VAL A 25 -12.02 3.49 0.79
N GLU A 26 -13.13 2.77 0.72
CA GLU A 26 -14.09 2.90 -0.39
C GLU A 26 -14.68 4.31 -0.47
N CYS A 27 -15.20 4.84 0.64
CA CYS A 27 -15.73 6.20 0.70
C CYS A 27 -14.69 7.22 0.24
N LEU A 28 -13.46 7.11 0.77
CA LEU A 28 -12.40 8.05 0.42
C LEU A 28 -12.02 7.98 -1.05
N ALA A 29 -11.95 6.77 -1.63
CA ALA A 29 -11.63 6.57 -3.03
C ALA A 29 -12.72 7.09 -3.99
N GLU A 30 -14.00 7.04 -3.57
CA GLU A 30 -15.15 7.43 -4.40
C GLU A 30 -15.55 8.89 -4.20
N LEU A 31 -15.59 9.37 -2.95
CA LEU A 31 -16.15 10.66 -2.56
C LEU A 31 -15.08 11.70 -2.23
N GLY A 32 -13.82 11.29 -2.16
CA GLY A 32 -12.71 12.14 -1.75
C GLY A 32 -12.77 12.57 -0.28
N TRP A 33 -11.78 13.37 0.15
CA TRP A 33 -11.70 13.82 1.54
C TRP A 33 -12.95 14.55 2.00
N ASN A 34 -13.44 15.54 1.28
CA ASN A 34 -14.57 16.36 1.71
C ASN A 34 -15.90 15.59 1.79
N GLY A 35 -16.13 14.63 0.90
CA GLY A 35 -17.35 13.81 0.87
C GLY A 35 -17.37 12.68 1.91
N SER A 36 -16.21 12.28 2.44
CA SER A 36 -16.08 11.13 3.33
C SER A 36 -16.16 11.56 4.78
N THR A 37 -17.34 11.54 5.38
CA THR A 37 -17.56 11.82 6.81
C THR A 37 -17.68 10.52 7.59
N VAL A 38 -17.50 10.57 8.93
CA VAL A 38 -17.71 9.41 9.82
C VAL A 38 -19.13 8.86 9.69
N THR A 39 -20.12 9.72 9.45
CA THR A 39 -21.52 9.31 9.24
C THR A 39 -21.66 8.50 7.94
N VAL A 40 -21.13 8.99 6.83
CA VAL A 40 -21.17 8.30 5.53
C VAL A 40 -20.49 6.94 5.61
N VAL A 41 -19.33 6.88 6.27
CA VAL A 41 -18.60 5.61 6.47
C VAL A 41 -19.39 4.65 7.36
N ALA A 42 -20.00 5.12 8.45
CA ALA A 42 -20.82 4.29 9.33
C ALA A 42 -22.02 3.69 8.60
N GLU A 43 -22.73 4.49 7.80
CA GLU A 43 -23.84 4.05 6.95
C GLU A 43 -23.40 2.98 5.96
N ARG A 44 -22.29 3.18 5.23
CA ARG A 44 -21.73 2.20 4.31
C ARG A 44 -21.31 0.89 5.01
N ALA A 45 -20.72 1.01 6.20
CA ALA A 45 -20.32 -0.15 7.00
C ALA A 45 -21.51 -0.89 7.65
N GLY A 46 -22.73 -0.36 7.58
CA GLY A 46 -23.91 -0.92 8.23
C GLY A 46 -23.81 -0.87 9.77
N VAL A 47 -23.25 0.22 10.33
CA VAL A 47 -23.12 0.44 11.77
C VAL A 47 -23.65 1.80 12.17
N THR A 48 -23.94 1.99 13.46
CA THR A 48 -24.36 3.31 13.95
C THR A 48 -23.17 4.28 14.03
N ARG A 49 -23.43 5.58 13.85
CA ARG A 49 -22.42 6.63 14.05
C ARG A 49 -21.76 6.54 15.43
N GLY A 50 -22.54 6.25 16.49
CA GLY A 50 -22.00 6.09 17.84
C GLY A 50 -21.01 4.93 17.95
N ALA A 51 -21.30 3.79 17.30
CA ALA A 51 -20.36 2.67 17.23
C ALA A 51 -19.07 3.04 16.46
N ALA A 52 -19.19 3.78 15.35
CA ALA A 52 -18.03 4.26 14.62
C ALA A 52 -17.16 5.19 15.47
N GLN A 53 -17.76 6.16 16.17
CA GLN A 53 -17.04 7.10 17.05
C GLN A 53 -16.42 6.42 18.29
N HIS A 54 -17.00 5.32 18.76
CA HIS A 54 -16.39 4.51 19.82
C HIS A 54 -15.07 3.85 19.34
N HIS A 55 -15.01 3.40 18.09
CA HIS A 55 -13.80 2.80 17.51
C HIS A 55 -12.78 3.85 17.06
N PHE A 56 -13.26 4.96 16.54
CA PHE A 56 -12.45 6.03 15.97
C PHE A 56 -12.98 7.39 16.40
N PRO A 57 -12.39 8.00 17.44
CA PRO A 57 -12.86 9.28 18.01
C PRO A 57 -12.88 10.42 16.98
N THR A 58 -11.92 10.47 16.07
CA THR A 58 -11.83 11.48 15.02
C THR A 58 -11.93 10.87 13.62
N ARG A 59 -12.23 11.71 12.65
CA ARG A 59 -12.25 11.36 11.24
C ARG A 59 -10.85 10.96 10.75
N GLU A 60 -9.86 11.71 11.18
CA GLU A 60 -8.46 11.49 10.87
C GLU A 60 -7.98 10.14 11.40
N ASP A 61 -8.37 9.75 12.63
CA ASP A 61 -8.06 8.43 13.20
C ASP A 61 -8.66 7.29 12.34
N LEU A 62 -9.90 7.47 11.88
CA LEU A 62 -10.56 6.48 11.04
C LEU A 62 -9.81 6.28 9.71
N PHE A 63 -9.51 7.35 8.99
CA PHE A 63 -8.92 7.25 7.66
C PHE A 63 -7.44 6.86 7.66
N THR A 64 -6.65 7.33 8.62
CA THR A 64 -5.26 6.89 8.78
C THR A 64 -5.19 5.40 9.13
N ALA A 65 -6.03 4.95 10.07
CA ALA A 65 -6.12 3.53 10.43
C ALA A 65 -6.65 2.67 9.26
N ALA A 66 -7.55 3.20 8.43
CA ALA A 66 -8.10 2.49 7.28
C ALA A 66 -7.03 2.23 6.21
N VAL A 67 -6.26 3.25 5.81
CA VAL A 67 -5.18 3.10 4.83
C VAL A 67 -4.10 2.17 5.36
N GLU A 68 -3.69 2.32 6.63
CA GLU A 68 -2.68 1.45 7.25
C GLU A 68 -3.12 -0.02 7.27
N HIS A 69 -4.35 -0.28 7.71
CA HIS A 69 -4.89 -1.64 7.81
C HIS A 69 -5.02 -2.33 6.46
N VAL A 70 -5.63 -1.66 5.48
CA VAL A 70 -5.82 -2.24 4.13
C VAL A 70 -4.50 -2.42 3.41
N THR A 71 -3.51 -1.53 3.63
CA THR A 71 -2.14 -1.73 3.12
C THR A 71 -1.51 -2.98 3.73
N ALA A 72 -1.58 -3.14 5.05
CA ALA A 72 -1.02 -4.29 5.74
C ALA A 72 -1.67 -5.61 5.29
N GLU A 73 -3.00 -5.65 5.14
CA GLU A 73 -3.71 -6.83 4.63
C GLU A 73 -3.30 -7.17 3.20
N ARG A 74 -3.16 -6.18 2.31
CA ARG A 74 -2.72 -6.42 0.93
C ARG A 74 -1.29 -6.95 0.85
N LEU A 75 -0.37 -6.37 1.62
CA LEU A 75 1.00 -6.86 1.68
C LEU A 75 1.07 -8.28 2.25
N ALA A 76 0.25 -8.61 3.26
CA ALA A 76 0.16 -9.96 3.80
C ALA A 76 -0.39 -10.95 2.79
N ALA A 77 -1.43 -10.57 2.02
CA ALA A 77 -1.96 -11.41 0.94
C ALA A 77 -0.91 -11.67 -0.14
N VAL A 78 -0.21 -10.63 -0.59
CA VAL A 78 0.87 -10.79 -1.58
C VAL A 78 1.99 -11.69 -1.05
N ARG A 79 2.39 -11.56 0.22
CA ARG A 79 3.38 -12.46 0.82
C ARG A 79 2.94 -13.93 0.86
N ALA A 80 1.65 -14.17 1.08
CA ALA A 80 1.11 -15.53 1.04
C ALA A 80 1.18 -16.16 -0.36
N ASP A 81 1.09 -15.34 -1.41
CA ASP A 81 1.13 -15.77 -2.81
C ASP A 81 2.55 -15.77 -3.40
N THR A 82 3.61 -15.47 -2.61
CA THR A 82 5.00 -15.40 -3.11
C THR A 82 5.55 -16.74 -3.61
N GLU A 83 4.95 -17.87 -3.25
CA GLU A 83 5.31 -19.18 -3.81
C GLU A 83 5.04 -19.27 -5.32
N GLU A 84 4.17 -18.39 -5.87
CA GLU A 84 3.87 -18.31 -7.31
C GLU A 84 4.85 -17.44 -8.10
N LEU A 85 5.77 -16.72 -7.43
CA LEU A 85 6.77 -15.89 -8.13
C LEU A 85 7.78 -16.77 -8.86
N PRO A 86 8.20 -16.37 -10.09
CA PRO A 86 9.26 -17.06 -10.82
C PRO A 86 10.56 -17.16 -10.01
N PRO A 87 11.46 -18.11 -10.33
CA PRO A 87 12.82 -18.14 -9.79
C PRO A 87 13.54 -16.79 -10.01
N ALA A 88 14.58 -16.53 -9.19
CA ALA A 88 15.39 -15.31 -9.31
C ALA A 88 15.86 -15.07 -10.76
N GLY A 89 15.84 -13.82 -11.19
CA GLY A 89 16.21 -13.38 -12.54
C GLY A 89 15.15 -12.51 -13.22
N PRO A 90 15.30 -12.24 -14.53
CA PRO A 90 14.49 -11.23 -15.26
C PRO A 90 12.98 -11.44 -15.17
N ALA A 91 12.51 -12.70 -15.19
CA ALA A 91 11.08 -13.01 -15.10
C ALA A 91 10.51 -12.66 -13.71
N ARG A 92 11.28 -12.90 -12.64
CA ARG A 92 10.89 -12.52 -11.27
C ARG A 92 10.85 -11.00 -11.13
N THR A 93 11.87 -10.31 -11.63
CA THR A 93 11.93 -8.84 -11.58
C THR A 93 10.75 -8.21 -12.32
N GLU A 94 10.38 -8.71 -13.51
CA GLU A 94 9.21 -8.23 -14.24
C GLU A 94 7.90 -8.48 -13.45
N ALA A 95 7.74 -9.67 -12.90
CA ALA A 95 6.56 -10.04 -12.09
C ALA A 95 6.44 -9.15 -10.83
N VAL A 96 7.55 -8.88 -10.14
CA VAL A 96 7.57 -8.03 -8.94
C VAL A 96 7.27 -6.57 -9.29
N VAL A 97 7.86 -6.01 -10.34
CA VAL A 97 7.56 -4.64 -10.79
C VAL A 97 6.09 -4.50 -11.17
N ASP A 98 5.53 -5.47 -11.90
CA ASP A 98 4.11 -5.47 -12.26
C ASP A 98 3.20 -5.57 -11.03
N LEU A 99 3.56 -6.41 -10.06
CA LEU A 99 2.86 -6.53 -8.78
C LEU A 99 2.85 -5.19 -8.02
N ILE A 100 4.01 -4.54 -7.88
CA ILE A 100 4.13 -3.24 -7.22
C ILE A 100 3.23 -2.22 -7.93
N VAL A 101 3.29 -2.13 -9.26
CA VAL A 101 2.45 -1.19 -10.03
C VAL A 101 0.96 -1.46 -9.84
N ARG A 102 0.53 -2.72 -9.78
CA ARG A 102 -0.88 -3.07 -9.48
C ARG A 102 -1.34 -2.57 -8.11
N LEU A 103 -0.48 -2.56 -7.10
CA LEU A 103 -0.82 -2.01 -5.77
C LEU A 103 -1.15 -0.51 -5.83
N TYR A 104 -0.53 0.22 -6.76
CA TYR A 104 -0.74 1.66 -6.95
C TYR A 104 -1.83 2.02 -7.98
N THR A 105 -2.51 1.05 -8.60
CA THR A 105 -3.59 1.32 -9.58
C THR A 105 -5.01 1.08 -9.05
N GLY A 106 -5.15 0.73 -7.77
CA GLY A 106 -6.42 0.36 -7.15
C GLY A 106 -7.07 1.46 -6.30
N PRO A 107 -8.26 1.13 -5.70
CA PRO A 107 -9.00 2.06 -4.84
C PRO A 107 -8.20 2.54 -3.62
N LEU A 108 -7.34 1.69 -3.04
CA LEU A 108 -6.50 2.07 -1.90
C LEU A 108 -5.56 3.23 -2.26
N PHE A 109 -4.94 3.21 -3.43
CA PHE A 109 -4.07 4.29 -3.86
C PHE A 109 -4.86 5.59 -4.08
N ARG A 110 -6.06 5.53 -4.68
CA ARG A 110 -6.94 6.71 -4.79
C ARG A 110 -7.29 7.29 -3.43
N ALA A 111 -7.62 6.43 -2.46
CA ALA A 111 -7.87 6.86 -1.09
C ALA A 111 -6.66 7.55 -0.46
N ALA A 112 -5.46 6.96 -0.56
CA ALA A 112 -4.22 7.56 -0.07
C ALA A 112 -3.95 8.92 -0.73
N LEU A 113 -4.14 9.03 -2.04
CA LEU A 113 -3.95 10.29 -2.78
C LEU A 113 -4.88 11.40 -2.30
N HIS A 114 -6.16 11.10 -2.01
CA HIS A 114 -7.08 12.07 -1.43
C HIS A 114 -6.61 12.57 -0.06
N LEU A 115 -6.01 11.69 0.76
CA LEU A 115 -5.40 12.09 2.04
C LEU A 115 -4.16 12.99 1.82
N TRP A 116 -3.30 12.66 0.84
CA TRP A 116 -2.11 13.48 0.56
C TRP A 116 -2.49 14.89 0.10
N VAL A 117 -3.47 14.99 -0.81
CA VAL A 117 -3.96 16.29 -1.30
C VAL A 117 -4.56 17.11 -0.16
N ALA A 118 -5.38 16.52 0.71
CA ALA A 118 -5.92 17.20 1.86
C ALA A 118 -4.81 17.63 2.86
N ALA A 119 -3.87 16.72 3.15
CA ALA A 119 -2.74 16.99 4.03
C ALA A 119 -1.79 18.08 3.50
N ALA A 120 -1.78 18.34 2.18
CA ALA A 120 -0.97 19.42 1.61
C ALA A 120 -1.38 20.81 2.11
N THR A 121 -2.66 20.99 2.51
CA THR A 121 -3.22 22.26 2.97
C THR A 121 -3.60 22.30 4.45
N GLU A 122 -3.69 21.13 5.12
CA GLU A 122 -4.10 20.98 6.51
C GLU A 122 -2.93 20.47 7.37
N GLN A 123 -2.31 21.35 8.17
CA GLN A 123 -1.09 21.01 8.92
C GLN A 123 -1.28 19.85 9.91
N GLN A 124 -2.37 19.82 10.67
CA GLN A 124 -2.63 18.73 11.64
C GLN A 124 -2.80 17.37 10.95
N LEU A 125 -3.47 17.36 9.80
CA LEU A 125 -3.59 16.15 8.98
C LEU A 125 -2.23 15.75 8.40
N ARG A 126 -1.44 16.74 7.95
CA ARG A 126 -0.09 16.49 7.39
C ARG A 126 0.80 15.71 8.34
N GLU A 127 0.87 16.08 9.61
CA GLU A 127 1.71 15.42 10.60
C GLU A 127 1.34 13.93 10.73
N ARG A 128 0.05 13.62 10.74
CA ARG A 128 -0.47 12.24 10.78
C ARG A 128 -0.16 11.47 9.50
N ILE A 129 -0.36 12.10 8.34
CA ILE A 129 -0.13 11.46 7.04
C ILE A 129 1.36 11.23 6.80
N VAL A 130 2.26 12.14 7.16
CA VAL A 130 3.71 11.93 7.09
C VAL A 130 4.14 10.73 7.96
N ALA A 131 3.59 10.61 9.18
CA ALA A 131 3.87 9.47 10.03
C ALA A 131 3.34 8.14 9.43
N LEU A 132 2.16 8.16 8.81
CA LEU A 132 1.60 7.01 8.09
C LEU A 132 2.47 6.63 6.90
N GLU A 133 2.81 7.58 6.03
CA GLU A 133 3.63 7.36 4.83
C GLU A 133 5.02 6.80 5.18
N ASN A 134 5.63 7.28 6.25
CA ASN A 134 6.90 6.74 6.73
C ASN A 134 6.78 5.25 7.15
N ARG A 135 5.65 4.83 7.72
CA ARG A 135 5.42 3.41 8.08
C ARG A 135 5.15 2.57 6.83
N VAL A 136 4.19 3.00 6.02
CA VAL A 136 3.80 2.31 4.78
C VAL A 136 4.98 2.23 3.81
N GLY A 137 5.75 3.31 3.66
CA GLY A 137 6.92 3.35 2.80
C GLY A 137 8.00 2.34 3.21
N ARG A 138 8.32 2.27 4.53
CA ARG A 138 9.27 1.25 5.03
C ARG A 138 8.78 -0.18 4.80
N GLU A 139 7.50 -0.46 5.02
CA GLU A 139 6.94 -1.79 4.78
C GLU A 139 6.93 -2.16 3.30
N SER A 140 6.57 -1.21 2.42
CA SER A 140 6.57 -1.41 0.97
C SER A 140 7.98 -1.63 0.44
N HIS A 141 8.97 -0.87 0.94
CA HIS A 141 10.37 -1.01 0.58
C HIS A 141 10.90 -2.39 0.99
N ARG A 142 10.67 -2.80 2.26
CA ARG A 142 11.07 -4.11 2.76
C ARG A 142 10.42 -5.25 1.97
N ALA A 143 9.12 -5.14 1.67
CA ALA A 143 8.44 -6.14 0.86
C ALA A 143 9.00 -6.23 -0.58
N ALA A 144 9.36 -5.10 -1.18
CA ALA A 144 9.97 -5.08 -2.51
C ALA A 144 11.34 -5.78 -2.53
N LEU A 145 12.20 -5.53 -1.52
CA LEU A 145 13.48 -6.24 -1.35
C LEU A 145 13.26 -7.76 -1.19
N GLU A 146 12.33 -8.15 -0.32
CA GLU A 146 11.96 -9.54 -0.07
C GLU A 146 11.48 -10.24 -1.37
N PHE A 147 10.60 -9.61 -2.15
CA PHE A 147 10.07 -10.16 -3.39
C PHE A 147 11.11 -10.22 -4.51
N LEU A 148 12.01 -9.25 -4.59
CA LEU A 148 13.14 -9.27 -5.53
C LEU A 148 14.20 -10.29 -5.11
N GLY A 149 14.32 -10.60 -3.82
CA GLY A 149 15.35 -11.47 -3.27
C GLY A 149 16.72 -10.82 -3.26
N VAL A 150 16.80 -9.51 -2.96
CA VAL A 150 18.03 -8.71 -2.98
C VAL A 150 18.35 -8.10 -1.61
N ASP A 151 19.63 -7.83 -1.36
CA ASP A 151 20.12 -7.17 -0.15
C ASP A 151 20.27 -5.66 -0.40
N GLU A 152 19.66 -4.83 0.44
CA GLU A 152 19.77 -3.37 0.30
C GLU A 152 21.15 -2.81 0.68
N SER A 153 22.04 -3.62 1.26
CA SER A 153 23.42 -3.22 1.54
C SER A 153 24.29 -3.14 0.28
N ALA A 154 23.91 -3.86 -0.79
CA ALA A 154 24.60 -3.79 -2.07
C ALA A 154 24.37 -2.43 -2.74
N GLN A 155 25.42 -1.91 -3.38
CA GLN A 155 25.46 -0.56 -3.92
C GLN A 155 24.34 -0.33 -4.94
N GLY A 156 23.54 0.74 -4.75
CA GLY A 156 22.47 1.15 -5.67
C GLY A 156 21.17 0.37 -5.57
N VAL A 157 21.10 -0.73 -4.79
CA VAL A 157 19.88 -1.53 -4.64
C VAL A 157 18.78 -0.73 -3.95
N ARG A 158 19.10 -0.02 -2.87
CA ARG A 158 18.15 0.81 -2.13
C ARG A 158 17.49 1.86 -3.03
N GLU A 159 18.29 2.59 -3.79
CA GLU A 159 17.86 3.63 -4.71
C GLU A 159 17.01 3.06 -5.86
N SER A 160 17.39 1.90 -6.38
CA SER A 160 16.67 1.19 -7.44
C SER A 160 15.29 0.72 -6.99
N VAL A 161 15.17 0.20 -5.77
CA VAL A 161 13.88 -0.17 -5.17
C VAL A 161 13.04 1.08 -4.91
N GLN A 162 13.64 2.16 -4.37
CA GLN A 162 12.92 3.41 -4.16
C GLN A 162 12.40 4.00 -5.47
N ALA A 163 13.22 4.03 -6.52
CA ALA A 163 12.82 4.48 -7.85
C ALA A 163 11.68 3.62 -8.43
N THR A 164 11.66 2.31 -8.16
CA THR A 164 10.58 1.42 -8.56
C THR A 164 9.25 1.78 -7.90
N LEU A 165 9.27 2.06 -6.59
CA LEU A 165 8.09 2.50 -5.84
C LEU A 165 7.59 3.87 -6.32
N ASP A 166 8.49 4.80 -6.63
CA ASP A 166 8.13 6.13 -7.13
C ASP A 166 7.59 6.08 -8.56
N LEU A 167 8.15 5.22 -9.42
CA LEU A 167 7.60 4.94 -10.75
C LEU A 167 6.18 4.38 -10.65
N ALA A 168 5.95 3.42 -9.74
CA ALA A 168 4.63 2.83 -9.53
C ALA A 168 3.60 3.88 -9.10
N ARG A 169 3.95 4.80 -8.19
CA ARG A 169 3.12 5.95 -7.81
C ARG A 169 2.80 6.84 -9.00
N GLY A 170 3.79 7.17 -9.82
CA GLY A 170 3.62 7.95 -11.05
C GLY A 170 2.69 7.29 -12.06
N LEU A 171 2.82 5.98 -12.27
CA LEU A 171 1.93 5.20 -13.13
C LEU A 171 0.51 5.12 -12.55
N GLY A 172 0.38 4.98 -11.23
CA GLY A 172 -0.91 5.03 -10.53
C GLY A 172 -1.61 6.38 -10.69
N LEU A 173 -0.86 7.48 -10.58
CA LEU A 173 -1.38 8.83 -10.81
C LEU A 173 -1.86 9.00 -12.26
N ALA A 174 -1.10 8.54 -13.25
CA ALA A 174 -1.52 8.58 -14.67
C ALA A 174 -2.81 7.78 -14.92
N ASN A 175 -3.02 6.68 -14.18
CA ASN A 175 -4.20 5.81 -14.31
C ASN A 175 -5.50 6.41 -13.72
N LEU A 176 -5.44 7.55 -13.04
CA LEU A 176 -6.63 8.17 -12.44
C LEU A 176 -7.62 8.70 -13.50
N LEU A 177 -7.11 9.19 -14.60
CA LEU A 177 -7.90 9.87 -15.63
C LEU A 177 -8.17 9.00 -16.85
N THR A 178 -7.28 8.06 -17.15
CA THR A 178 -7.37 7.23 -18.35
C THR A 178 -6.89 5.81 -18.06
N ASP A 179 -7.60 4.81 -18.60
CA ASP A 179 -7.09 3.45 -18.63
C ASP A 179 -6.06 3.32 -19.76
N ASP A 180 -4.79 3.36 -19.39
CA ASP A 180 -3.66 3.19 -20.30
C ASP A 180 -2.90 1.86 -20.08
N ALA A 181 -3.62 0.79 -19.76
CA ALA A 181 -3.06 -0.51 -19.40
C ALA A 181 -1.98 -1.00 -20.37
N ALA A 182 -2.18 -0.83 -21.68
CA ALA A 182 -1.20 -1.24 -22.69
C ALA A 182 0.11 -0.41 -22.64
N ARG A 183 0.02 0.91 -22.42
CA ARG A 183 1.17 1.77 -22.22
C ARG A 183 1.89 1.41 -20.92
N ARG A 184 1.15 1.26 -19.83
CA ARG A 184 1.67 0.88 -18.52
C ARG A 184 2.45 -0.42 -18.57
N ALA A 185 1.91 -1.46 -19.22
CA ALA A 185 2.60 -2.73 -19.39
C ALA A 185 3.92 -2.60 -20.17
N ARG A 186 4.01 -1.71 -21.18
CA ARG A 186 5.29 -1.46 -21.89
C ARG A 186 6.31 -0.77 -21.00
N VAL A 187 5.88 0.20 -20.17
CA VAL A 187 6.76 0.90 -19.22
C VAL A 187 7.27 -0.07 -18.15
N VAL A 188 6.39 -0.90 -17.60
CA VAL A 188 6.74 -1.95 -16.61
C VAL A 188 7.83 -2.87 -17.15
N ARG A 189 7.64 -3.43 -18.36
CA ARG A 189 8.65 -4.31 -18.99
C ARG A 189 9.97 -3.61 -19.22
N GLN A 190 9.95 -2.34 -19.67
CA GLN A 190 11.19 -1.60 -19.89
C GLN A 190 11.91 -1.32 -18.58
N TRP A 191 11.17 -0.90 -17.55
CA TRP A 191 11.73 -0.64 -16.23
C TRP A 191 12.29 -1.90 -15.59
N ALA A 192 11.58 -3.03 -15.68
CA ALA A 192 12.05 -4.31 -15.16
C ALA A 192 13.40 -4.75 -15.77
N ARG A 193 13.61 -4.53 -17.06
CA ARG A 193 14.92 -4.80 -17.69
C ARG A 193 16.04 -3.91 -17.14
N MET A 194 15.76 -2.60 -16.99
CA MET A 194 16.73 -1.65 -16.42
C MET A 194 17.06 -1.99 -14.97
N LEU A 195 16.02 -2.32 -14.19
CA LEU A 195 16.18 -2.74 -12.80
C LEU A 195 17.02 -4.01 -12.69
N GLN A 196 16.73 -5.02 -13.53
CA GLN A 196 17.51 -6.28 -13.53
C GLN A 196 19.00 -6.00 -13.80
N THR A 197 19.32 -5.18 -14.80
CA THR A 197 20.72 -4.80 -15.07
C THR A 197 21.39 -4.17 -13.86
N ALA A 198 20.71 -3.23 -13.19
CA ALA A 198 21.24 -2.58 -11.99
C ALA A 198 21.45 -3.57 -10.82
N LEU A 199 20.53 -4.54 -10.66
CA LEU A 199 20.67 -5.57 -9.63
C LEU A 199 21.78 -6.56 -9.91
N ASP A 200 22.01 -6.92 -11.20
CA ASP A 200 23.09 -7.80 -11.62
C ASP A 200 24.46 -7.13 -11.39
N GLU A 201 24.60 -5.84 -11.72
CA GLU A 201 25.81 -5.03 -11.47
C GLU A 201 26.11 -4.96 -9.96
N ALA A 202 25.10 -4.66 -9.13
CA ALA A 202 25.26 -4.62 -7.67
C ALA A 202 25.73 -5.97 -7.08
N SER A 203 25.23 -7.08 -7.64
CA SER A 203 25.62 -8.43 -7.19
C SER A 203 27.03 -8.80 -7.62
N ALA A 204 27.53 -8.27 -8.74
CA ALA A 204 28.89 -8.51 -9.23
C ALA A 204 29.95 -7.77 -8.41
N ASP A 205 29.63 -6.55 -7.94
CA ASP A 205 30.54 -5.73 -7.11
C ASP A 205 30.69 -6.27 -5.68
N ASP A 206 29.72 -7.07 -5.19
CA ASP A 206 29.73 -7.64 -3.83
C ASP A 206 30.40 -9.05 -3.79
N ALA A 207 30.86 -9.58 -4.93
CA ALA A 207 31.54 -10.87 -4.99
C ALA A 207 33.00 -10.72 -4.48
N PRO A 208 33.42 -11.43 -3.39
CA PRO A 208 34.79 -11.35 -2.91
C PRO A 208 35.77 -11.89 -3.97
N GLU A 209 36.87 -11.16 -4.20
CA GLU A 209 38.03 -11.59 -5.03
C GLU A 209 38.69 -12.89 -4.49
#